data_eba76ee845d2528bc52cc16bb840d606
#
_entry.id   eba76ee845d2528bc52cc16bb840d606
#
_cell.length_a   1.000
_cell.length_b   1.000
_cell.length_c   1.000
_cell.angle_alpha   90.00
_cell.angle_beta   90.00
_cell.angle_gamma   90.00
#
_symmetry.space_group_name_H-M   'P 1'
#
loop_
_entity.id
_entity.type
_entity.pdbx_description
1 polymer ?
#
loop_
_entity_poly.entity_id
_entity_poly.type
_entity_poly.pdbx_seq_one_letter_code
_entity_poly.pdbx_strand_id
1 'polypeptide(L)'
;VRLWLGLKIAVFAALAVLLGLGVFTFIYARGGSYFSDDPKACVSCHIMNDVYNSWSRSSHQAVATCNACHVPHDFLSKWLSKARNGFNHSIAFTLQNFPEPIRISEVNRNILQANCIECHSVIVSEIVHEANADRACFACHRGVGHGP
;
A
#
# COMPACT_ATOMS: atom_id res chain seq x y z
N VAL A 1 -20.52 -38.87 -24.83
CA VAL A 1 -19.06 -38.67 -25.02
C VAL A 1 -18.77 -37.31 -25.65
N ARG A 2 -19.40 -36.94 -26.77
CA ARG A 2 -19.15 -35.66 -27.49
C ARG A 2 -19.50 -34.41 -26.66
N LEU A 3 -20.60 -34.42 -25.91
CA LEU A 3 -21.03 -33.32 -25.04
C LEU A 3 -20.01 -33.07 -23.92
N TRP A 4 -19.55 -34.13 -23.28
CA TRP A 4 -18.51 -34.04 -22.23
C TRP A 4 -17.17 -33.49 -22.75
N LEU A 5 -16.78 -33.89 -23.94
CA LEU A 5 -15.56 -33.37 -24.58
C LEU A 5 -15.72 -31.88 -24.90
N GLY A 6 -16.87 -31.47 -25.46
CA GLY A 6 -17.16 -30.06 -25.73
C GLY A 6 -17.16 -29.21 -24.46
N LEU A 7 -17.74 -29.70 -23.35
CA LEU A 7 -17.71 -29.00 -22.07
C LEU A 7 -16.29 -28.82 -21.54
N LYS A 8 -15.46 -29.88 -21.58
CA LYS A 8 -14.06 -29.79 -21.15
C LYS A 8 -13.29 -28.75 -21.98
N ILE A 9 -13.45 -28.77 -23.29
CA ILE A 9 -12.79 -27.79 -24.16
C ILE A 9 -13.23 -26.37 -23.81
N ALA A 10 -14.53 -26.14 -23.60
CA ALA A 10 -15.06 -24.83 -23.23
C ALA A 10 -14.51 -24.35 -21.89
N VAL A 11 -14.42 -25.21 -20.89
CA VAL A 11 -13.84 -24.90 -19.56
C VAL A 11 -12.35 -24.55 -19.69
N PHE A 12 -11.57 -25.35 -20.41
CA PHE A 12 -10.15 -25.05 -20.61
C PHE A 12 -9.94 -23.75 -21.38
N ALA A 13 -10.74 -23.49 -22.41
CA ALA A 13 -10.68 -22.24 -23.15
C ALA A 13 -11.01 -21.03 -22.26
N ALA A 14 -12.05 -21.13 -21.45
CA ALA A 14 -12.42 -20.08 -20.50
C ALA A 14 -11.31 -19.83 -19.48
N LEU A 15 -10.72 -20.88 -18.92
CA LEU A 15 -9.59 -20.76 -17.98
C LEU A 15 -8.36 -20.13 -18.65
N ALA A 16 -8.04 -20.50 -19.88
CA ALA A 16 -6.94 -19.91 -20.63
C ALA A 16 -7.17 -18.41 -20.89
N VAL A 17 -8.39 -18.02 -21.26
CA VAL A 17 -8.75 -16.61 -21.44
C VAL A 17 -8.65 -15.84 -20.13
N LEU A 18 -9.19 -16.38 -19.02
CA LEU A 18 -9.11 -15.74 -17.70
C LEU A 18 -7.66 -15.58 -17.22
N LEU A 19 -6.84 -16.61 -17.42
CA LEU A 19 -5.42 -16.54 -17.08
C LEU A 19 -4.69 -15.49 -17.93
N GLY A 20 -4.94 -15.50 -19.23
CA GLY A 20 -4.35 -14.51 -20.15
C GLY A 20 -4.73 -13.08 -19.79
N LEU A 21 -6.02 -12.82 -19.53
CA LEU A 21 -6.51 -11.52 -19.06
C LEU A 21 -5.89 -11.13 -17.71
N GLY A 22 -5.78 -12.07 -16.78
CA GLY A 22 -5.15 -11.84 -15.47
C GLY A 22 -3.70 -11.43 -15.59
N VAL A 23 -2.91 -12.17 -16.38
CA VAL A 23 -1.49 -11.85 -16.65
C VAL A 23 -1.35 -10.51 -17.36
N PHE A 24 -2.15 -10.27 -18.39
CA PHE A 24 -2.16 -9.00 -19.11
C PHE A 24 -2.45 -7.83 -18.16
N THR A 25 -3.52 -7.95 -17.38
CA THR A 25 -3.93 -6.90 -16.43
C THR A 25 -2.84 -6.65 -15.38
N PHE A 26 -2.23 -7.71 -14.85
CA PHE A 26 -1.14 -7.60 -13.88
C PHE A 26 0.06 -6.85 -14.46
N ILE A 27 0.47 -7.18 -15.67
CA ILE A 27 1.59 -6.50 -16.36
C ILE A 27 1.22 -5.06 -16.69
N TYR A 28 0.04 -4.84 -17.28
CA TYR A 28 -0.43 -3.51 -17.67
C TYR A 28 -0.56 -2.56 -16.48
N ALA A 29 -1.13 -3.03 -15.38
CA ALA A 29 -1.27 -2.28 -14.14
C ALA A 29 0.04 -2.18 -13.32
N ARG A 30 1.17 -2.63 -13.87
CA ARG A 30 2.46 -2.68 -13.16
C ARG A 30 2.38 -3.36 -11.79
N GLY A 31 1.65 -4.46 -11.70
CA GLY A 31 1.47 -5.21 -10.44
C GLY A 31 2.77 -5.60 -9.74
N GLY A 32 3.87 -5.73 -10.49
CA GLY A 32 5.22 -5.91 -9.95
C GLY A 32 5.69 -4.80 -9.02
N SER A 33 5.10 -3.58 -9.09
CA SER A 33 5.42 -2.46 -8.20
C SER A 33 5.19 -2.81 -6.72
N TYR A 34 4.22 -3.68 -6.42
CA TYR A 34 3.94 -4.10 -5.04
C TYR A 34 5.07 -4.93 -4.41
N PHE A 35 5.96 -5.48 -5.19
CA PHE A 35 7.13 -6.22 -4.70
C PHE A 35 8.34 -5.31 -4.44
N SER A 36 8.29 -4.06 -4.89
CA SER A 36 9.35 -3.08 -4.69
C SER A 36 9.15 -2.27 -3.41
N ASP A 37 10.26 -1.80 -2.82
CA ASP A 37 10.29 -0.80 -1.76
C ASP A 37 10.75 0.58 -2.30
N ASP A 38 11.02 0.70 -3.61
CA ASP A 38 11.34 1.96 -4.27
C ASP A 38 10.11 2.90 -4.23
N PRO A 39 10.23 4.13 -3.70
CA PRO A 39 9.14 5.11 -3.72
C PRO A 39 8.58 5.39 -5.11
N LYS A 40 9.38 5.25 -6.16
CA LYS A 40 8.92 5.41 -7.55
C LYS A 40 7.89 4.36 -7.97
N ALA A 41 7.83 3.21 -7.30
CA ALA A 41 6.80 2.22 -7.54
C ALA A 41 5.39 2.76 -7.22
N CYS A 42 5.27 3.65 -6.23
CA CYS A 42 4.00 4.25 -5.83
C CYS A 42 3.44 5.20 -6.91
N VAL A 43 4.30 5.92 -7.64
CA VAL A 43 3.88 6.83 -8.72
C VAL A 43 3.56 6.12 -10.04
N SER A 44 3.51 4.80 -10.05
CA SER A 44 2.87 4.03 -11.12
C SER A 44 1.39 4.39 -11.29
N CYS A 45 0.75 4.90 -10.22
CA CYS A 45 -0.56 5.51 -10.24
C CYS A 45 -0.42 7.04 -10.16
N HIS A 46 -0.88 7.76 -11.17
CA HIS A 46 -0.72 9.23 -11.26
C HIS A 46 -1.31 10.00 -10.08
N ILE A 47 -2.34 9.46 -9.42
CA ILE A 47 -2.95 10.05 -8.22
C ILE A 47 -1.94 10.17 -7.05
N MET A 48 -0.85 9.39 -7.09
CA MET A 48 0.21 9.41 -6.07
C MET A 48 1.31 10.46 -6.37
N ASN A 49 1.24 11.17 -7.49
CA ASN A 49 2.28 12.14 -7.86
C ASN A 49 2.43 13.25 -6.82
N ASP A 50 1.34 13.85 -6.36
CA ASP A 50 1.37 14.92 -5.37
C ASP A 50 1.89 14.43 -4.02
N VAL A 51 1.49 13.22 -3.62
CA VAL A 51 1.96 12.55 -2.41
C VAL A 51 3.46 12.27 -2.49
N TYR A 52 3.94 11.76 -3.61
CA TYR A 52 5.36 11.53 -3.86
C TYR A 52 6.17 12.82 -3.86
N ASN A 53 5.69 13.85 -4.56
CA ASN A 53 6.34 15.16 -4.62
C ASN A 53 6.42 15.84 -3.24
N SER A 54 5.40 15.65 -2.42
CA SER A 54 5.37 16.12 -1.05
C SER A 54 6.39 15.37 -0.19
N TRP A 55 6.40 14.01 -0.26
CA TRP A 55 7.40 13.18 0.43
C TRP A 55 8.83 13.53 0.01
N SER A 56 9.09 13.74 -1.27
CA SER A 56 10.44 14.05 -1.77
C SER A 56 11.04 15.36 -1.23
N ARG A 57 10.20 16.21 -0.63
CA ARG A 57 10.60 17.45 0.04
C ARG A 57 10.51 17.37 1.57
N SER A 58 10.12 16.22 2.10
CA SER A 58 9.95 16.02 3.54
C SER A 58 11.30 15.79 4.25
N SER A 59 11.30 15.97 5.56
CA SER A 59 12.47 15.69 6.41
C SER A 59 12.88 14.22 6.44
N HIS A 60 11.96 13.30 6.08
CA HIS A 60 12.20 11.85 6.09
C HIS A 60 12.65 11.29 4.73
N GLN A 61 12.67 12.09 3.68
CA GLN A 61 13.05 11.64 2.32
C GLN A 61 14.41 10.91 2.26
N ALA A 62 15.40 11.41 3.02
CA ALA A 62 16.74 10.85 2.99
C ALA A 62 16.90 9.55 3.79
N VAL A 63 15.97 9.22 4.68
CA VAL A 63 16.10 8.12 5.66
C VAL A 63 14.97 7.09 5.63
N ALA A 64 13.84 7.41 5.03
CA ALA A 64 12.66 6.54 5.04
C ALA A 64 11.93 6.56 3.69
N THR A 65 11.67 5.39 3.14
CA THR A 65 10.82 5.20 1.96
C THR A 65 9.34 5.22 2.33
N CYS A 66 8.45 5.26 1.34
CA CYS A 66 7.01 5.14 1.58
C CYS A 66 6.68 3.87 2.38
N ASN A 67 7.30 2.74 2.02
CA ASN A 67 7.07 1.47 2.70
C ASN A 67 7.63 1.44 4.14
N ALA A 68 8.69 2.16 4.43
CA ALA A 68 9.21 2.27 5.79
C ALA A 68 8.20 2.89 6.78
N CYS A 69 7.30 3.75 6.27
CA CYS A 69 6.25 4.36 7.08
C CYS A 69 4.92 3.60 7.00
N HIS A 70 4.55 3.12 5.81
CA HIS A 70 3.19 2.62 5.53
C HIS A 70 3.03 1.10 5.52
N VAL A 71 4.11 0.33 5.73
CA VAL A 71 4.10 -1.14 5.71
C VAL A 71 4.80 -1.67 6.96
N PRO A 72 4.28 -2.69 7.63
CA PRO A 72 4.97 -3.32 8.77
C PRO A 72 6.35 -3.84 8.37
N HIS A 73 7.29 -3.85 9.31
CA HIS A 73 8.67 -4.26 9.02
C HIS A 73 8.89 -5.77 9.14
N ASP A 74 8.06 -6.50 9.88
CA ASP A 74 8.15 -7.94 9.94
C ASP A 74 7.68 -8.61 8.64
N PHE A 75 8.30 -9.73 8.30
CA PHE A 75 8.12 -10.38 7.00
C PHE A 75 6.66 -10.76 6.71
N LEU A 76 5.98 -11.39 7.66
CA LEU A 76 4.62 -11.89 7.41
C LEU A 76 3.62 -10.75 7.29
N SER A 77 3.62 -9.82 8.26
CA SER A 77 2.70 -8.67 8.25
C SER A 77 2.97 -7.72 7.09
N LYS A 78 4.25 -7.59 6.66
CA LYS A 78 4.62 -6.85 5.43
C LYS A 78 3.86 -7.36 4.22
N TRP A 79 3.93 -8.67 3.95
CA TRP A 79 3.31 -9.25 2.76
C TRP A 79 1.80 -9.32 2.85
N LEU A 80 1.23 -9.58 4.03
CA LEU A 80 -0.21 -9.51 4.25
C LEU A 80 -0.74 -8.09 4.04
N SER A 81 -0.05 -7.09 4.55
CA SER A 81 -0.41 -5.67 4.36
C SER A 81 -0.33 -5.29 2.88
N LYS A 82 0.74 -5.66 2.18
CA LYS A 82 0.89 -5.40 0.74
C LYS A 82 -0.22 -6.10 -0.07
N ALA A 83 -0.51 -7.36 0.21
CA ALA A 83 -1.59 -8.10 -0.47
C ALA A 83 -2.95 -7.45 -0.25
N ARG A 84 -3.29 -7.11 1.01
CA ARG A 84 -4.53 -6.42 1.36
C ARG A 84 -4.65 -5.06 0.68
N ASN A 85 -3.60 -4.24 0.75
CA ASN A 85 -3.60 -2.92 0.14
C ASN A 85 -3.69 -3.01 -1.39
N GLY A 86 -2.97 -3.95 -2.01
CA GLY A 86 -3.05 -4.19 -3.43
C GLY A 86 -4.46 -4.58 -3.89
N PHE A 87 -5.11 -5.48 -3.15
CA PHE A 87 -6.49 -5.88 -3.43
C PHE A 87 -7.46 -4.68 -3.29
N ASN A 88 -7.39 -3.94 -2.17
CA ASN A 88 -8.25 -2.79 -1.92
C ASN A 88 -8.05 -1.68 -2.96
N HIS A 89 -6.79 -1.38 -3.33
CA HIS A 89 -6.48 -0.40 -4.36
C HIS A 89 -7.05 -0.84 -5.72
N SER A 90 -6.91 -2.11 -6.08
CA SER A 90 -7.45 -2.63 -7.34
C SER A 90 -8.96 -2.48 -7.42
N ILE A 91 -9.69 -2.80 -6.35
CA ILE A 91 -11.15 -2.63 -6.29
C ILE A 91 -11.52 -1.16 -6.32
N ALA A 92 -10.91 -0.34 -5.46
CA ALA A 92 -11.24 1.08 -5.36
C ALA A 92 -11.02 1.81 -6.69
N PHE A 93 -9.93 1.48 -7.39
CA PHE A 93 -9.62 2.04 -8.71
C PHE A 93 -10.59 1.57 -9.79
N THR A 94 -10.95 0.28 -9.79
CA THR A 94 -11.88 -0.28 -10.77
C THR A 94 -13.28 0.29 -10.60
N LEU A 95 -13.73 0.45 -9.36
CA LEU A 95 -15.08 0.95 -9.04
C LEU A 95 -15.13 2.47 -8.87
N GLN A 96 -13.99 3.16 -8.91
CA GLN A 96 -13.88 4.62 -8.71
C GLN A 96 -14.52 5.08 -7.38
N ASN A 97 -14.43 4.26 -6.32
CA ASN A 97 -15.07 4.52 -5.04
C ASN A 97 -14.05 4.84 -3.93
N PHE A 98 -13.19 5.79 -4.15
CA PHE A 98 -12.24 6.29 -3.15
C PHE A 98 -12.46 7.78 -2.87
N PRO A 99 -12.13 8.26 -1.65
CA PRO A 99 -12.29 9.68 -1.33
C PRO A 99 -11.26 10.54 -2.06
N GLU A 100 -11.67 11.71 -2.51
CA GLU A 100 -10.78 12.76 -2.99
C GLU A 100 -10.86 13.98 -2.05
N PRO A 101 -9.73 14.42 -1.48
CA PRO A 101 -8.38 13.82 -1.57
C PRO A 101 -8.30 12.44 -0.91
N ILE A 102 -7.37 11.60 -1.44
CA ILE A 102 -7.14 10.27 -0.89
C ILE A 102 -6.76 10.34 0.60
N ARG A 103 -7.27 9.38 1.38
CA ARG A 103 -7.05 9.33 2.82
C ARG A 103 -6.54 7.96 3.24
N ILE A 104 -5.67 7.96 4.24
CA ILE A 104 -5.16 6.74 4.84
C ILE A 104 -6.31 6.00 5.57
N SER A 105 -6.39 4.68 5.40
CA SER A 105 -7.33 3.85 6.13
C SER A 105 -6.90 3.70 7.60
N GLU A 106 -7.85 3.38 8.49
CA GLU A 106 -7.57 3.22 9.92
C GLU A 106 -6.50 2.15 10.20
N VAL A 107 -6.56 1.03 9.51
CA VAL A 107 -5.55 -0.03 9.65
C VAL A 107 -4.16 0.47 9.27
N ASN A 108 -4.05 1.20 8.18
CA ASN A 108 -2.75 1.76 7.75
C ASN A 108 -2.29 2.90 8.67
N ARG A 109 -3.20 3.62 9.33
CA ARG A 109 -2.86 4.60 10.38
C ARG A 109 -2.20 3.93 11.59
N ASN A 110 -2.72 2.77 12.01
CA ASN A 110 -2.13 2.01 13.11
C ASN A 110 -0.74 1.47 12.75
N ILE A 111 -0.56 1.02 11.53
CA ILE A 111 0.76 0.62 11.02
C ILE A 111 1.73 1.81 11.04
N LEU A 112 1.29 2.96 10.52
CA LEU A 112 2.09 4.20 10.53
C LEU A 112 2.51 4.59 11.94
N GLN A 113 1.60 4.55 12.90
CA GLN A 113 1.89 4.85 14.31
C GLN A 113 2.92 3.89 14.89
N ALA A 114 2.76 2.58 14.64
CA ALA A 114 3.70 1.56 15.12
C ALA A 114 5.11 1.78 14.55
N ASN A 115 5.21 2.07 13.25
CA ASN A 115 6.50 2.33 12.59
C ASN A 115 7.18 3.62 13.11
N CYS A 116 6.39 4.67 13.41
CA CYS A 116 6.94 5.87 14.07
C CYS A 116 7.58 5.53 15.43
N ILE A 117 6.88 4.76 16.25
CA ILE A 117 7.35 4.36 17.59
C ILE A 117 8.58 3.47 17.46
N GLU A 118 8.59 2.51 16.53
CA GLU A 118 9.71 1.58 16.34
C GLU A 118 11.00 2.33 15.99
N CYS A 119 10.95 3.23 14.99
CA CYS A 119 12.14 3.99 14.59
C CYS A 119 12.57 5.03 15.63
N HIS A 120 11.62 5.63 16.34
CA HIS A 120 11.88 6.67 17.34
C HIS A 120 11.84 6.18 18.79
N SER A 121 11.86 4.87 19.03
CA SER A 121 11.67 4.23 20.34
C SER A 121 12.50 4.83 21.48
N VAL A 122 13.76 5.17 21.21
CA VAL A 122 14.67 5.76 22.22
C VAL A 122 14.20 7.15 22.66
N ILE A 123 13.67 7.95 21.72
CA ILE A 123 13.28 9.35 21.99
C ILE A 123 11.89 9.43 22.60
N VAL A 124 10.98 8.53 22.19
CA VAL A 124 9.57 8.58 22.57
C VAL A 124 9.21 7.63 23.71
N SER A 125 10.17 6.88 24.25
CA SER A 125 9.91 5.87 25.30
C SER A 125 9.14 6.44 26.48
N GLU A 126 9.52 7.60 27.00
CA GLU A 126 8.83 8.27 28.11
C GLU A 126 7.46 8.79 27.71
N ILE A 127 7.34 9.35 26.49
CA ILE A 127 6.09 9.92 25.97
C ILE A 127 5.04 8.82 25.76
N VAL A 128 5.46 7.65 25.27
CA VAL A 128 4.55 6.52 25.01
C VAL A 128 4.08 5.87 26.31
N HIS A 129 4.88 5.92 27.37
CA HIS A 129 4.51 5.37 28.67
C HIS A 129 3.58 6.29 29.47
N GLU A 130 3.72 7.60 29.36
CA GLU A 130 2.93 8.58 30.12
C GLU A 130 1.69 9.11 29.36
N ALA A 131 1.76 9.20 28.05
CA ALA A 131 0.64 9.67 27.25
C ALA A 131 -0.26 8.51 26.84
N ASN A 132 -1.54 8.63 27.14
CA ASN A 132 -2.58 7.78 26.54
C ASN A 132 -2.18 7.40 25.11
N ALA A 133 -2.04 6.10 24.86
CA ALA A 133 -1.64 5.51 23.58
C ALA A 133 -2.52 5.95 22.38
N ASP A 134 -3.56 6.74 22.62
CA ASP A 134 -4.54 7.22 21.66
C ASP A 134 -4.07 8.43 20.84
N ARG A 135 -2.95 9.08 21.19
CA ARG A 135 -2.46 10.24 20.45
C ARG A 135 -1.53 9.80 19.32
N ALA A 136 -2.05 9.85 18.09
CA ALA A 136 -1.25 9.60 16.91
C ALA A 136 -0.16 10.67 16.73
N CYS A 137 1.10 10.24 16.52
CA CYS A 137 2.25 11.13 16.30
C CYS A 137 2.00 12.12 15.16
N PHE A 138 1.41 11.62 14.08
CA PHE A 138 1.06 12.42 12.90
C PHE A 138 -0.13 13.39 13.13
N ALA A 139 -0.78 13.38 14.28
CA ALA A 139 -1.78 14.41 14.60
C ALA A 139 -1.12 15.77 14.85
N CYS A 140 0.07 15.77 15.45
CA CYS A 140 0.88 16.97 15.67
C CYS A 140 1.98 17.11 14.61
N HIS A 141 2.60 16.00 14.21
CA HIS A 141 3.73 15.97 13.24
C HIS A 141 3.25 15.73 11.80
N ARG A 142 2.32 16.55 11.31
CA ARG A 142 1.63 16.34 10.02
C ARG A 142 2.53 16.39 8.80
N GLY A 143 3.58 17.22 8.83
CA GLY A 143 4.46 17.47 7.68
C GLY A 143 5.69 16.58 7.59
N VAL A 144 5.91 15.63 8.52
CA VAL A 144 7.18 14.89 8.58
C VAL A 144 7.39 13.92 7.43
N GLY A 145 6.33 13.29 6.96
CA GLY A 145 6.38 12.33 5.83
C GLY A 145 5.92 12.94 4.51
N HIS A 146 4.98 13.84 4.60
CA HIS A 146 4.45 14.59 3.46
C HIS A 146 4.54 16.06 3.84
N GLY A 147 5.60 16.72 3.41
CA GLY A 147 5.85 18.14 3.71
C GLY A 147 4.68 19.04 3.29
N PRO A 148 4.66 20.29 3.74
CA PRO A 148 3.62 21.27 3.41
C PRO A 148 3.50 21.52 1.91
#